data_630c91d75ef58c031bb57ec600a3a32a
#
_entry.id   630c91d75ef58c031bb57ec600a3a32a
#
_cell.length_a   1.000
_cell.length_b   1.000
_cell.length_c   1.000
_cell.angle_alpha   90.00
_cell.angle_beta   90.00
_cell.angle_gamma   90.00
#
_symmetry.space_group_name_H-M   'P 1'
#
loop_
_entity.id
_entity.type
_entity.pdbx_description
1 polymer ?
#
loop_
_entity_poly.entity_id
_entity_poly.type
_entity_poly.pdbx_seq_one_letter_code
_entity_poly.pdbx_strand_id
1 'polypeptide(L)'
;MSLWLTDFLVETLAGIVGVFVGVWLALVMDRHRRTREHKQREQERGQQYQRARHTVLGSVVKNTGEASRLRTRVDQRRPSELIHTELEVTVWSAVQSEFMQSCTEIDERVRFAQFFDGVQNLQAFFEFHRNLQLSIAGAVDESDPELAAILRDADQRLRDLSDNLRLNGVLLITDFGEPIHKQLLGLRSAKR
;
A
#
# COMPACT_ATOMS: atom_id res chain seq x y z
N MET A 1 65.99 19.13 44.70
CA MET A 1 65.22 17.89 44.44
C MET A 1 63.73 18.15 44.23
N SER A 2 63.22 19.36 44.27
CA SER A 2 61.73 19.67 44.17
C SER A 2 61.23 20.04 42.77
N LEU A 3 62.04 20.62 41.90
CA LEU A 3 61.63 21.09 40.58
C LEU A 3 61.31 19.93 39.62
N TRP A 4 62.08 18.87 39.62
CA TRP A 4 61.84 17.72 38.74
C TRP A 4 60.53 16.99 39.07
N LEU A 5 60.11 16.91 40.30
CA LEU A 5 58.85 16.29 40.74
C LEU A 5 57.64 17.11 40.34
N THR A 6 57.73 18.43 40.35
CA THR A 6 56.66 19.33 39.92
C THR A 6 56.46 19.26 38.42
N ASP A 7 57.52 19.21 37.61
CA ASP A 7 57.40 19.09 36.14
C ASP A 7 56.81 17.73 35.73
N PHE A 8 57.25 16.63 36.36
CA PHE A 8 56.69 15.31 36.12
C PHE A 8 55.19 15.21 36.48
N LEU A 9 54.80 15.82 37.62
CA LEU A 9 53.39 15.84 38.02
C LEU A 9 52.54 16.67 37.07
N VAL A 10 52.99 17.79 36.57
CA VAL A 10 52.27 18.65 35.63
C VAL A 10 52.08 17.96 34.25
N GLU A 11 53.13 17.32 33.73
CA GLU A 11 53.06 16.57 32.49
C GLU A 11 52.11 15.38 32.60
N THR A 12 52.17 14.64 33.71
CA THR A 12 51.28 13.49 33.93
C THR A 12 49.80 13.93 34.06
N LEU A 13 49.53 15.01 34.80
CA LEU A 13 48.19 15.58 34.92
C LEU A 13 47.69 16.11 33.61
N ALA A 14 48.49 16.81 32.82
CA ALA A 14 48.12 17.30 31.50
C ALA A 14 47.76 16.14 30.54
N GLY A 15 48.54 15.05 30.59
CA GLY A 15 48.23 13.83 29.81
C GLY A 15 46.89 13.19 30.20
N ILE A 16 46.62 13.04 31.50
CA ILE A 16 45.38 12.49 32.02
C ILE A 16 44.18 13.38 31.61
N VAL A 17 44.27 14.69 31.76
CA VAL A 17 43.22 15.63 31.35
C VAL A 17 42.99 15.55 29.84
N GLY A 18 44.05 15.49 29.04
CA GLY A 18 43.96 15.33 27.58
C GLY A 18 43.21 14.07 27.17
N VAL A 19 43.48 12.93 27.82
CA VAL A 19 42.75 11.68 27.56
C VAL A 19 41.27 11.80 27.95
N PHE A 20 40.97 12.37 29.12
CA PHE A 20 39.56 12.56 29.54
C PHE A 20 38.79 13.48 28.60
N VAL A 21 39.35 14.59 28.18
CA VAL A 21 38.76 15.51 27.22
C VAL A 21 38.55 14.83 25.86
N GLY A 22 39.55 14.06 25.40
CA GLY A 22 39.44 13.30 24.14
C GLY A 22 38.33 12.25 24.17
N VAL A 23 38.24 11.47 25.23
CA VAL A 23 37.18 10.47 25.41
C VAL A 23 35.82 11.14 25.52
N TRP A 24 35.69 12.22 26.27
CA TRP A 24 34.45 12.96 26.42
C TRP A 24 33.98 13.53 25.07
N LEU A 25 34.85 14.17 24.31
CA LEU A 25 34.56 14.67 22.96
C LEU A 25 34.14 13.55 22.03
N ALA A 26 34.83 12.40 22.06
CA ALA A 26 34.46 11.24 21.23
C ALA A 26 33.04 10.73 21.56
N LEU A 27 32.69 10.65 22.85
CA LEU A 27 31.35 10.24 23.30
C LEU A 27 30.27 11.23 22.88
N VAL A 28 30.52 12.54 22.99
CA VAL A 28 29.57 13.57 22.53
C VAL A 28 29.40 13.52 21.04
N MET A 29 30.47 13.38 20.26
CA MET A 29 30.39 13.25 18.80
C MET A 29 29.63 11.97 18.37
N ASP A 30 29.91 10.83 19.01
CA ASP A 30 29.20 9.56 18.72
C ASP A 30 27.69 9.68 19.03
N ARG A 31 27.34 10.31 20.16
CA ARG A 31 25.93 10.57 20.50
C ARG A 31 25.24 11.45 19.47
N HIS A 32 25.90 12.52 19.03
CA HIS A 32 25.36 13.37 17.98
C HIS A 32 25.22 12.66 16.63
N ARG A 33 26.20 11.82 16.28
CA ARG A 33 26.15 11.01 15.06
C ARG A 33 24.97 10.03 15.10
N ARG A 34 24.81 9.26 16.17
CA ARG A 34 23.68 8.33 16.35
C ARG A 34 22.33 9.04 16.26
N THR A 35 22.21 10.22 16.88
CA THR A 35 20.95 10.98 16.82
C THR A 35 20.64 11.46 15.40
N ARG A 36 21.66 11.87 14.63
CA ARG A 36 21.48 12.25 13.21
C ARG A 36 21.10 11.05 12.34
N GLU A 37 21.80 9.92 12.50
CA GLU A 37 21.50 8.68 11.78
C GLU A 37 20.09 8.17 12.08
N HIS A 38 19.64 8.26 13.35
CA HIS A 38 18.28 7.88 13.72
C HIS A 38 17.23 8.77 13.04
N LYS A 39 17.40 10.10 13.10
CA LYS A 39 16.50 11.04 12.42
C LYS A 39 16.47 10.83 10.90
N GLN A 40 17.62 10.59 10.30
CA GLN A 40 17.70 10.32 8.86
C GLN A 40 16.95 9.04 8.48
N ARG A 41 17.14 7.94 9.24
CA ARG A 41 16.40 6.68 9.02
C ARG A 41 14.88 6.85 9.21
N GLU A 42 14.46 7.65 10.19
CA GLU A 42 13.03 7.95 10.37
C GLU A 42 12.47 8.75 9.19
N GLN A 43 13.22 9.74 8.69
CA GLN A 43 12.83 10.50 7.50
C GLN A 43 12.76 9.61 6.24
N GLU A 44 13.74 8.74 6.03
CA GLU A 44 13.77 7.81 4.91
C GLU A 44 12.57 6.84 4.97
N ARG A 45 12.29 6.26 6.15
CA ARG A 45 11.09 5.42 6.36
C ARG A 45 9.79 6.19 6.09
N GLY A 46 9.68 7.42 6.57
CA GLY A 46 8.52 8.26 6.31
C GLY A 46 8.32 8.54 4.81
N GLN A 47 9.40 8.79 4.07
CA GLN A 47 9.33 9.00 2.62
C GLN A 47 8.97 7.71 1.88
N GLN A 48 9.53 6.57 2.26
CA GLN A 48 9.20 5.26 1.70
C GLN A 48 7.72 4.94 1.92
N TYR A 49 7.23 5.12 3.14
CA TYR A 49 5.82 4.94 3.46
C TYR A 49 4.92 5.82 2.58
N GLN A 50 5.23 7.11 2.44
CA GLN A 50 4.41 8.01 1.63
C GLN A 50 4.39 7.61 0.15
N ARG A 51 5.51 7.14 -0.40
CA ARG A 51 5.58 6.65 -1.79
C ARG A 51 4.76 5.36 -1.95
N ALA A 52 4.97 4.38 -1.09
CA ALA A 52 4.23 3.12 -1.13
C ALA A 52 2.72 3.37 -0.95
N ARG A 53 2.34 4.19 0.02
CA ARG A 53 0.95 4.58 0.27
C ARG A 53 0.30 5.24 -0.94
N HIS A 54 0.99 6.18 -1.58
CA HIS A 54 0.47 6.85 -2.79
C HIS A 54 0.23 5.85 -3.94
N THR A 55 1.17 4.94 -4.17
CA THR A 55 1.03 3.89 -5.18
C THR A 55 -0.15 2.97 -4.89
N VAL A 56 -0.27 2.51 -3.63
CA VAL A 56 -1.36 1.64 -3.18
C VAL A 56 -2.72 2.34 -3.31
N LEU A 57 -2.84 3.59 -2.88
CA LEU A 57 -4.09 4.36 -3.00
C LEU A 57 -4.47 4.60 -4.46
N GLY A 58 -3.51 4.84 -5.35
CA GLY A 58 -3.75 4.94 -6.78
C GLY A 58 -4.38 3.66 -7.34
N SER A 59 -3.85 2.51 -6.96
CA SER A 59 -4.42 1.20 -7.33
C SER A 59 -5.79 0.95 -6.70
N VAL A 60 -6.03 1.38 -5.45
CA VAL A 60 -7.36 1.30 -4.81
C VAL A 60 -8.39 2.10 -5.63
N VAL A 61 -8.07 3.34 -6.02
CA VAL A 61 -8.97 4.18 -6.83
C VAL A 61 -9.28 3.51 -8.17
N LYS A 62 -8.28 2.97 -8.86
CA LYS A 62 -8.47 2.28 -10.14
C LYS A 62 -9.34 1.03 -9.98
N ASN A 63 -9.00 0.15 -9.04
CA ASN A 63 -9.75 -1.09 -8.80
C ASN A 63 -11.19 -0.82 -8.33
N THR A 64 -11.42 0.22 -7.54
CA THR A 64 -12.77 0.66 -7.14
C THR A 64 -13.59 1.12 -8.37
N GLY A 65 -12.97 1.85 -9.27
CA GLY A 65 -13.57 2.26 -10.54
C GLY A 65 -13.90 1.08 -11.44
N GLU A 66 -13.01 0.12 -11.58
CA GLU A 66 -13.23 -1.10 -12.38
C GLU A 66 -14.33 -1.99 -11.78
N ALA A 67 -14.37 -2.17 -10.45
CA ALA A 67 -15.46 -2.89 -9.79
C ALA A 67 -16.83 -2.24 -10.04
N SER A 68 -16.90 -0.90 -10.01
CA SER A 68 -18.13 -0.16 -10.35
C SER A 68 -18.55 -0.36 -11.80
N ARG A 69 -17.61 -0.36 -12.75
CA ARG A 69 -17.85 -0.62 -14.16
C ARG A 69 -18.33 -2.05 -14.40
N LEU A 70 -17.66 -3.02 -13.76
CA LEU A 70 -18.02 -4.43 -13.86
C LEU A 70 -19.46 -4.66 -13.40
N ARG A 71 -19.84 -4.14 -12.23
CA ARG A 71 -21.20 -4.18 -11.73
C ARG A 71 -22.21 -3.66 -12.76
N THR A 72 -21.98 -2.46 -13.31
CA THR A 72 -22.88 -1.84 -14.28
C THR A 72 -23.05 -2.71 -15.54
N ARG A 73 -21.97 -3.36 -15.98
CA ARG A 73 -21.99 -4.23 -17.17
C ARG A 73 -22.78 -5.53 -16.92
N VAL A 74 -22.62 -6.12 -15.71
CA VAL A 74 -23.40 -7.29 -15.29
C VAL A 74 -24.89 -6.95 -15.20
N ASP A 75 -25.23 -5.79 -14.64
CA ASP A 75 -26.63 -5.31 -14.58
C ASP A 75 -27.23 -5.10 -15.98
N GLN A 76 -26.42 -4.70 -16.97
CA GLN A 76 -26.82 -4.57 -18.36
C GLN A 76 -26.89 -5.92 -19.10
N ARG A 77 -26.63 -7.05 -18.42
CA ARG A 77 -26.58 -8.41 -18.99
C ARG A 77 -25.70 -8.52 -20.23
N ARG A 78 -24.57 -7.78 -20.22
CA ARG A 78 -23.58 -7.89 -21.29
C ARG A 78 -22.81 -9.19 -21.15
N PRO A 79 -22.57 -9.92 -22.26
CA PRO A 79 -21.73 -11.11 -22.22
C PRO A 79 -20.34 -10.79 -21.65
N SER A 80 -19.83 -11.63 -20.73
CA SER A 80 -18.50 -11.45 -20.12
C SER A 80 -17.37 -11.47 -21.15
N GLU A 81 -17.57 -12.09 -22.30
CA GLU A 81 -16.60 -12.09 -23.40
C GLU A 81 -16.25 -10.68 -23.88
N LEU A 82 -17.19 -9.74 -23.78
CA LEU A 82 -17.01 -8.34 -24.15
C LEU A 82 -16.55 -7.47 -22.98
N ILE A 83 -16.40 -8.06 -21.78
CA ILE A 83 -16.02 -7.33 -20.57
C ILE A 83 -14.51 -7.52 -20.38
N HIS A 84 -13.74 -6.49 -20.68
CA HIS A 84 -12.34 -6.40 -20.20
C HIS A 84 -12.36 -5.77 -18.82
N THR A 85 -11.81 -6.48 -17.83
CA THR A 85 -11.52 -5.95 -16.52
C THR A 85 -10.01 -5.71 -16.42
N GLU A 86 -9.63 -4.52 -15.99
CA GLU A 86 -8.24 -4.15 -15.77
C GLU A 86 -7.95 -4.02 -14.26
N LEU A 87 -8.33 -5.05 -13.47
CA LEU A 87 -8.02 -5.07 -12.06
C LEU A 87 -6.50 -5.16 -11.84
N GLU A 88 -5.97 -4.24 -11.06
CA GLU A 88 -4.53 -4.17 -10.76
C GLU A 88 -4.17 -5.06 -9.56
N VAL A 89 -3.96 -6.35 -9.82
CA VAL A 89 -3.56 -7.33 -8.80
C VAL A 89 -2.05 -7.22 -8.50
N THR A 90 -1.24 -6.94 -9.52
CA THR A 90 0.23 -6.99 -9.44
C THR A 90 0.85 -5.84 -8.65
N VAL A 91 0.19 -4.68 -8.60
CA VAL A 91 0.70 -3.50 -7.87
C VAL A 91 0.86 -3.81 -6.39
N TRP A 92 -0.12 -4.48 -5.78
CA TRP A 92 -0.04 -4.86 -4.37
C TRP A 92 1.14 -5.78 -4.09
N SER A 93 1.31 -6.84 -4.86
CA SER A 93 2.43 -7.76 -4.67
C SER A 93 3.80 -7.08 -4.81
N ALA A 94 3.91 -6.06 -5.66
CA ALA A 94 5.14 -5.30 -5.83
C ALA A 94 5.48 -4.38 -4.66
N VAL A 95 4.47 -3.77 -4.01
CA VAL A 95 4.69 -2.77 -2.96
C VAL A 95 4.33 -3.24 -1.55
N GLN A 96 3.69 -4.41 -1.40
CA GLN A 96 3.20 -4.93 -0.14
C GLN A 96 4.27 -4.97 0.95
N SER A 97 5.45 -5.50 0.63
CA SER A 97 6.55 -5.64 1.59
C SER A 97 7.00 -4.27 2.11
N GLU A 98 7.21 -3.30 1.21
CA GLU A 98 7.62 -1.94 1.57
C GLU A 98 6.55 -1.23 2.38
N PHE A 99 5.28 -1.33 1.97
CA PHE A 99 4.15 -0.75 2.68
C PHE A 99 4.00 -1.34 4.09
N MET A 100 4.02 -2.68 4.21
CA MET A 100 3.87 -3.37 5.50
C MET A 100 5.01 -3.08 6.48
N GLN A 101 6.24 -2.86 6.00
CA GLN A 101 7.39 -2.53 6.84
C GLN A 101 7.42 -1.07 7.26
N SER A 102 6.93 -0.16 6.42
CA SER A 102 6.98 1.28 6.65
C SER A 102 5.72 1.83 7.34
N CYS A 103 4.56 1.21 7.15
CA CYS A 103 3.31 1.59 7.80
C CYS A 103 3.32 1.20 9.29
N THR A 104 3.11 2.16 10.18
CA THR A 104 3.07 1.94 11.63
C THR A 104 1.69 1.55 12.15
N GLU A 105 0.62 1.91 11.42
CA GLU A 105 -0.76 1.69 11.84
C GLU A 105 -1.23 0.30 11.41
N ILE A 106 -1.57 -0.53 12.39
CA ILE A 106 -2.00 -1.92 12.16
C ILE A 106 -3.32 -1.95 11.40
N ASP A 107 -4.26 -1.07 11.77
CA ASP A 107 -5.59 -1.01 11.13
C ASP A 107 -5.47 -0.67 9.65
N GLU A 108 -4.64 0.32 9.30
CA GLU A 108 -4.37 0.68 7.91
C GLU A 108 -3.81 -0.51 7.12
N ARG A 109 -2.81 -1.22 7.68
CA ARG A 109 -2.24 -2.43 7.04
C ARG A 109 -3.27 -3.51 6.78
N VAL A 110 -4.10 -3.82 7.77
CA VAL A 110 -5.13 -4.86 7.67
C VAL A 110 -6.17 -4.48 6.61
N ARG A 111 -6.65 -3.25 6.62
CA ARG A 111 -7.68 -2.80 5.68
C ARG A 111 -7.19 -2.79 4.23
N PHE A 112 -5.95 -2.37 3.97
CA PHE A 112 -5.37 -2.46 2.62
C PHE A 112 -5.18 -3.92 2.18
N ALA A 113 -4.67 -4.80 3.05
CA ALA A 113 -4.53 -6.21 2.74
C ALA A 113 -5.89 -6.83 2.39
N GLN A 114 -6.92 -6.62 3.20
CA GLN A 114 -8.28 -7.11 2.95
C GLN A 114 -8.87 -6.61 1.63
N PHE A 115 -8.60 -5.34 1.28
CA PHE A 115 -9.04 -4.80 0.01
C PHE A 115 -8.39 -5.53 -1.18
N PHE A 116 -7.09 -5.77 -1.14
CA PHE A 116 -6.39 -6.46 -2.22
C PHE A 116 -6.68 -7.96 -2.27
N ASP A 117 -6.97 -8.60 -1.16
CA ASP A 117 -7.55 -9.96 -1.14
C ASP A 117 -8.93 -9.97 -1.84
N GLY A 118 -9.74 -8.94 -1.61
CA GLY A 118 -11.01 -8.75 -2.34
C GLY A 118 -10.81 -8.54 -3.84
N VAL A 119 -9.77 -7.81 -4.26
CA VAL A 119 -9.40 -7.64 -5.69
C VAL A 119 -9.05 -8.98 -6.33
N GLN A 120 -8.22 -9.79 -5.68
CA GLN A 120 -7.83 -11.12 -6.15
C GLN A 120 -9.04 -12.06 -6.27
N ASN A 121 -9.91 -12.05 -5.25
CA ASN A 121 -11.13 -12.86 -5.25
C ASN A 121 -12.09 -12.44 -6.37
N LEU A 122 -12.26 -11.14 -6.60
CA LEU A 122 -13.09 -10.63 -7.70
C LEU A 122 -12.51 -11.02 -9.05
N GLN A 123 -11.19 -10.91 -9.25
CA GLN A 123 -10.51 -11.29 -10.48
C GLN A 123 -10.69 -12.79 -10.77
N ALA A 124 -10.42 -13.65 -9.78
CA ALA A 124 -10.57 -15.10 -9.91
C ALA A 124 -12.02 -15.51 -10.23
N PHE A 125 -12.98 -14.87 -9.54
CA PHE A 125 -14.39 -15.15 -9.79
C PHE A 125 -14.86 -14.64 -11.16
N PHE A 126 -14.37 -13.50 -11.60
CA PHE A 126 -14.65 -12.98 -12.93
C PHE A 126 -14.15 -13.92 -14.05
N GLU A 127 -12.94 -14.46 -13.88
CA GLU A 127 -12.40 -15.45 -14.82
C GLU A 127 -13.23 -16.75 -14.84
N PHE A 128 -13.63 -17.24 -13.66
CA PHE A 128 -14.55 -18.37 -13.55
C PHE A 128 -15.88 -18.09 -14.26
N HIS A 129 -16.49 -16.95 -13.99
CA HIS A 129 -17.78 -16.55 -14.61
C HIS A 129 -17.67 -16.45 -16.13
N ARG A 130 -16.59 -15.86 -16.64
CA ARG A 130 -16.31 -15.79 -18.07
C ARG A 130 -16.19 -17.19 -18.70
N ASN A 131 -15.45 -18.08 -18.07
CA ASN A 131 -15.28 -19.46 -18.55
C ASN A 131 -16.61 -20.23 -18.53
N LEU A 132 -17.44 -20.01 -17.50
CA LEU A 132 -18.79 -20.56 -17.42
C LEU A 132 -19.68 -20.09 -18.59
N GLN A 133 -19.69 -18.80 -18.91
CA GLN A 133 -20.44 -18.26 -20.04
C GLN A 133 -19.96 -18.84 -21.38
N LEU A 134 -18.63 -18.95 -21.58
CA LEU A 134 -18.07 -19.57 -22.78
C LEU A 134 -18.47 -21.04 -22.92
N SER A 135 -18.49 -21.78 -21.81
CA SER A 135 -18.91 -23.18 -21.79
C SER A 135 -20.39 -23.34 -22.14
N ILE A 136 -21.25 -22.44 -21.66
CA ILE A 136 -22.67 -22.45 -21.95
C ILE A 136 -22.93 -22.06 -23.41
N ALA A 137 -22.27 -21.03 -23.92
CA ALA A 137 -22.38 -20.60 -25.33
C ALA A 137 -21.93 -21.67 -26.32
N GLY A 138 -21.02 -22.57 -25.90
CA GLY A 138 -20.64 -23.77 -26.70
C GLY A 138 -21.52 -25.00 -26.52
N ALA A 139 -22.46 -24.99 -25.56
CA ALA A 139 -23.41 -26.09 -25.35
C ALA A 139 -24.55 -26.04 -26.39
N VAL A 140 -24.90 -27.18 -26.90
CA VAL A 140 -25.90 -27.31 -27.99
C VAL A 140 -27.35 -26.98 -27.53
N ASP A 141 -27.58 -26.94 -26.21
CA ASP A 141 -28.91 -26.71 -25.64
C ASP A 141 -28.92 -25.46 -24.73
N GLU A 142 -29.17 -24.29 -25.36
CA GLU A 142 -29.31 -23.01 -24.65
C GLU A 142 -30.57 -22.93 -23.75
N SER A 143 -31.45 -23.92 -23.83
CA SER A 143 -32.75 -23.93 -23.13
C SER A 143 -32.76 -24.67 -21.81
N ASP A 144 -31.59 -25.19 -21.34
CA ASP A 144 -31.47 -25.90 -20.09
C ASP A 144 -31.71 -24.98 -18.88
N PRO A 145 -32.82 -25.17 -18.13
CA PRO A 145 -33.20 -24.33 -17.00
C PRO A 145 -32.21 -24.42 -15.86
N GLU A 146 -31.46 -25.50 -15.72
CA GLU A 146 -30.45 -25.69 -14.69
C GLU A 146 -29.21 -24.83 -14.98
N LEU A 147 -28.73 -24.82 -16.22
CA LEU A 147 -27.63 -23.95 -16.65
C LEU A 147 -28.00 -22.46 -16.50
N ALA A 148 -29.23 -22.10 -16.84
CA ALA A 148 -29.74 -20.73 -16.67
C ALA A 148 -29.82 -20.33 -15.17
N ALA A 149 -30.09 -21.26 -14.27
CA ALA A 149 -30.07 -21.01 -12.81
C ALA A 149 -28.66 -20.81 -12.30
N ILE A 150 -27.70 -21.66 -12.70
CA ILE A 150 -26.28 -21.54 -12.33
C ILE A 150 -25.71 -20.18 -12.79
N LEU A 151 -26.02 -19.77 -14.02
CA LEU A 151 -25.53 -18.48 -14.54
C LEU A 151 -26.11 -17.29 -13.76
N ARG A 152 -27.41 -17.35 -13.40
CA ARG A 152 -28.03 -16.30 -12.58
C ARG A 152 -27.39 -16.19 -11.19
N ASP A 153 -27.07 -17.31 -10.55
CA ASP A 153 -26.38 -17.32 -9.25
C ASP A 153 -24.96 -16.75 -9.39
N ALA A 154 -24.24 -17.12 -10.44
CA ALA A 154 -22.92 -16.59 -10.73
C ALA A 154 -22.97 -15.06 -11.01
N ASP A 155 -23.95 -14.58 -11.77
CA ASP A 155 -24.18 -13.15 -12.00
C ASP A 155 -24.42 -12.40 -10.67
N GLN A 156 -25.27 -12.96 -9.80
CA GLN A 156 -25.55 -12.34 -8.50
C GLN A 156 -24.29 -12.27 -7.63
N ARG A 157 -23.53 -13.34 -7.57
CA ARG A 157 -22.28 -13.39 -6.80
C ARG A 157 -21.24 -12.41 -7.34
N LEU A 158 -21.15 -12.26 -8.66
CA LEU A 158 -20.24 -11.28 -9.26
C LEU A 158 -20.63 -9.83 -8.91
N ARG A 159 -21.95 -9.53 -8.86
CA ARG A 159 -22.47 -8.24 -8.37
C ARG A 159 -22.06 -8.00 -6.92
N ASP A 160 -22.31 -8.98 -6.05
CA ASP A 160 -22.03 -8.85 -4.61
C ASP A 160 -20.54 -8.62 -4.34
N LEU A 161 -19.66 -9.35 -5.02
CA LEU A 161 -18.20 -9.16 -4.92
C LEU A 161 -17.78 -7.77 -5.42
N SER A 162 -18.37 -7.32 -6.55
CA SER A 162 -18.08 -6.00 -7.11
C SER A 162 -18.55 -4.88 -6.19
N ASP A 163 -19.73 -5.00 -5.57
CA ASP A 163 -20.25 -4.02 -4.62
C ASP A 163 -19.43 -3.98 -3.34
N ASN A 164 -19.06 -5.12 -2.79
CA ASN A 164 -18.23 -5.20 -1.60
C ASN A 164 -16.86 -4.55 -1.85
N LEU A 165 -16.23 -4.83 -2.98
CA LEU A 165 -14.95 -4.23 -3.32
C LEU A 165 -15.08 -2.71 -3.49
N ARG A 166 -16.14 -2.25 -4.19
CA ARG A 166 -16.42 -0.82 -4.38
C ARG A 166 -16.62 -0.10 -3.06
N LEU A 167 -17.42 -0.64 -2.15
CA LEU A 167 -17.69 -0.05 -0.84
C LEU A 167 -16.42 0.03 0.01
N ASN A 168 -15.66 -1.05 0.09
CA ASN A 168 -14.39 -1.08 0.81
C ASN A 168 -13.37 -0.09 0.23
N GLY A 169 -13.30 0.02 -1.10
CA GLY A 169 -12.44 0.98 -1.77
C GLY A 169 -12.83 2.43 -1.48
N VAL A 170 -14.12 2.75 -1.50
CA VAL A 170 -14.62 4.10 -1.14
C VAL A 170 -14.25 4.43 0.30
N LEU A 171 -14.42 3.50 1.25
CA LEU A 171 -14.03 3.70 2.64
C LEU A 171 -12.52 3.96 2.79
N LEU A 172 -11.70 3.17 2.11
CA LEU A 172 -10.24 3.37 2.12
C LEU A 172 -9.83 4.75 1.55
N ILE A 173 -10.45 5.15 0.43
CA ILE A 173 -10.18 6.45 -0.19
C ILE A 173 -10.64 7.59 0.73
N THR A 174 -11.76 7.42 1.43
CA THR A 174 -12.28 8.44 2.36
C THR A 174 -11.39 8.58 3.58
N ASP A 175 -11.00 7.46 4.17
CA ASP A 175 -10.26 7.47 5.44
C ASP A 175 -8.77 7.81 5.25
N PHE A 176 -8.18 7.36 4.14
CA PHE A 176 -6.74 7.48 3.89
C PHE A 176 -6.37 8.34 2.67
N GLY A 177 -7.34 8.77 1.88
CA GLY A 177 -7.12 9.50 0.62
C GLY A 177 -7.01 11.04 0.75
N GLU A 178 -7.26 11.61 1.93
CA GLU A 178 -7.28 13.07 2.12
C GLU A 178 -6.08 13.84 1.53
N PRO A 179 -4.83 13.37 1.65
CA PRO A 179 -3.69 14.07 1.06
C PRO A 179 -3.74 14.14 -0.46
N ILE A 180 -4.27 13.09 -1.11
CA ILE A 180 -4.34 12.97 -2.58
C ILE A 180 -5.44 13.89 -3.13
N HIS A 181 -6.57 13.98 -2.46
CA HIS A 181 -7.68 14.84 -2.88
C HIS A 181 -7.29 16.31 -2.85
N LYS A 182 -6.57 16.75 -1.83
CA LYS A 182 -6.03 18.13 -1.75
C LYS A 182 -4.99 18.42 -2.83
N GLN A 183 -4.12 17.46 -3.17
CA GLN A 183 -3.16 17.60 -4.25
C GLN A 183 -3.82 17.67 -5.64
N LEU A 184 -4.84 16.86 -5.90
CA LEU A 184 -5.60 16.89 -7.15
C LEU A 184 -6.39 18.19 -7.31
N LEU A 185 -6.95 18.72 -6.24
CA LEU A 185 -7.62 20.03 -6.23
C LEU A 185 -6.63 21.17 -6.40
N GLY A 186 -5.45 21.10 -5.78
CA GLY A 186 -4.37 22.08 -5.94
C GLY A 186 -3.82 22.15 -7.38
N LEU A 187 -3.70 21.02 -8.07
CA LEU A 187 -3.29 20.96 -9.48
C LEU A 187 -4.33 21.53 -10.44
N ARG A 188 -5.62 21.46 -10.10
CA ARG A 188 -6.70 22.10 -10.88
C ARG A 188 -6.73 23.63 -10.69
N SER A 189 -6.37 24.10 -9.51
CA SER A 189 -6.32 25.54 -9.20
C SER A 189 -5.11 26.25 -9.85
N ALA A 190 -4.00 25.54 -10.05
CA ALA A 190 -2.79 26.08 -10.68
C ALA A 190 -2.85 26.20 -12.22
N LYS A 191 -3.93 25.71 -12.87
CA LYS A 191 -4.14 25.77 -14.33
C LYS A 191 -5.18 26.82 -14.76
N ARG A 192 -5.57 27.73 -13.89
CA ARG A 192 -6.36 28.90 -14.19
C ARG A 192 -5.48 30.15 -13.99
#